data_67b3c41b6c24b8d46e3b03eca40f6b36
#
_entry.id   67b3c41b6c24b8d46e3b03eca40f6b36
#
_cell.length_a   1.000
_cell.length_b   1.000
_cell.length_c   1.000
_cell.angle_alpha   90.00
_cell.angle_beta   90.00
_cell.angle_gamma   90.00
#
_symmetry.space_group_name_H-M   'P 1'
#
loop_
_entity.id
_entity.type
_entity.pdbx_description
1 polymer ?
#
loop_
_entity_poly.entity_id
_entity_poly.type
_entity_poly.pdbx_seq_one_letter_code
_entity_poly.pdbx_strand_id
1 'polypeptide(L)'
;DDTVAPLYLESLQQVLSDYKVTSVVLPTGEAYKNWATLQQIFDALLAERHDRRTTLIALGGGVIGDMTGFAASAYQRGVDFIQVPTTLLSQVDSSVGGKTGINHPAGKNMIGAFYQPKAVIIDTDSLKTLPGREVSAGLAEIIKYGLIRDEAFLGWLEQSMVGLRQLDTTLVTEAIMRSCAIKAEVVAADEREGGVRAILNLGHTFGHAIEAHQGYGRWLHGEAVGAGMVMALDLSERLGWISDVDRKRGE
;
A
#
# COMPACT_ATOMS: atom_id res chain seq x y z
N ASP A 1 -4.10 -0.46 -13.59
CA ASP A 1 -3.06 0.06 -14.48
C ASP A 1 -2.79 -0.87 -15.67
N ASP A 2 -1.93 -0.46 -16.59
CA ASP A 2 -1.62 -1.18 -17.83
C ASP A 2 -0.84 -2.50 -17.62
N THR A 3 -0.26 -2.73 -16.47
CA THR A 3 0.36 -4.01 -16.09
C THR A 3 -0.68 -4.99 -15.53
N VAL A 4 -1.62 -4.50 -14.71
CA VAL A 4 -2.60 -5.32 -13.99
C VAL A 4 -3.85 -5.61 -14.84
N ALA A 5 -4.26 -4.65 -15.69
CA ALA A 5 -5.46 -4.78 -16.49
C ALA A 5 -5.48 -6.01 -17.40
N PRO A 6 -4.41 -6.36 -18.15
CA PRO A 6 -4.38 -7.56 -18.97
C PRO A 6 -4.54 -8.87 -18.20
N LEU A 7 -4.23 -8.87 -16.89
CA LEU A 7 -4.27 -10.07 -16.05
C LEU A 7 -5.63 -10.28 -15.39
N TYR A 8 -6.30 -9.21 -14.96
CA TYR A 8 -7.42 -9.32 -14.02
C TYR A 8 -8.68 -8.52 -14.40
N LEU A 9 -8.57 -7.54 -15.32
CA LEU A 9 -9.70 -6.63 -15.61
C LEU A 9 -10.89 -7.37 -16.21
N GLU A 10 -10.66 -8.27 -17.16
CA GLU A 10 -11.74 -9.02 -17.82
C GLU A 10 -12.52 -9.87 -16.80
N SER A 11 -11.82 -10.57 -15.91
CA SER A 11 -12.47 -11.40 -14.87
C SER A 11 -13.33 -10.54 -13.94
N LEU A 12 -12.83 -9.36 -13.54
CA LEU A 12 -13.58 -8.44 -12.70
C LEU A 12 -14.82 -7.91 -13.44
N GLN A 13 -14.69 -7.55 -14.71
CA GLN A 13 -15.82 -7.08 -15.53
C GLN A 13 -16.90 -8.16 -15.70
N GLN A 14 -16.50 -9.44 -15.86
CA GLN A 14 -17.44 -10.54 -15.96
C GLN A 14 -18.28 -10.70 -14.69
N VAL A 15 -17.65 -10.58 -13.51
CA VAL A 15 -18.37 -10.63 -12.21
C VAL A 15 -19.33 -9.45 -12.06
N LEU A 16 -19.04 -8.33 -12.68
CA LEU A 16 -19.84 -7.09 -12.61
C LEU A 16 -20.79 -6.92 -13.80
N SER A 17 -21.07 -7.97 -14.57
CA SER A 17 -21.85 -7.92 -15.82
C SER A 17 -23.28 -7.37 -15.66
N ASP A 18 -23.86 -7.46 -14.46
CA ASP A 18 -25.19 -6.93 -14.15
C ASP A 18 -25.20 -5.41 -13.87
N TYR A 19 -24.03 -4.76 -13.87
CA TYR A 19 -23.86 -3.34 -13.58
C TYR A 19 -23.41 -2.58 -14.81
N LYS A 20 -23.68 -1.26 -14.85
CA LYS A 20 -23.02 -0.37 -15.82
C LYS A 20 -21.57 -0.15 -15.38
N VAL A 21 -20.63 -0.77 -16.08
CA VAL A 21 -19.19 -0.67 -15.78
C VAL A 21 -18.49 0.20 -16.83
N THR A 22 -17.68 1.15 -16.35
CA THR A 22 -16.72 1.92 -17.16
C THR A 22 -15.33 1.65 -16.62
N SER A 23 -14.40 1.31 -17.48
CA SER A 23 -13.01 1.03 -17.08
C SER A 23 -12.06 2.11 -17.59
N VAL A 24 -11.14 2.52 -16.73
CA VAL A 24 -10.04 3.43 -17.08
C VAL A 24 -8.73 2.72 -16.74
N VAL A 25 -7.89 2.50 -17.75
CA VAL A 25 -6.56 1.90 -17.57
C VAL A 25 -5.54 3.02 -17.54
N LEU A 26 -4.84 3.13 -16.42
CA LEU A 26 -3.85 4.17 -16.15
C LEU A 26 -2.42 3.63 -16.36
N PRO A 27 -1.43 4.49 -16.67
CA PRO A 27 -0.05 4.06 -16.76
C PRO A 27 0.49 3.52 -15.43
N THR A 28 1.32 2.47 -15.46
CA THR A 28 1.96 1.89 -14.28
C THR A 28 3.10 2.78 -13.76
N GLY A 29 3.16 2.93 -12.44
CA GLY A 29 4.32 3.49 -11.73
C GLY A 29 4.05 4.79 -10.99
N GLU A 30 4.90 5.04 -10.00
CA GLU A 30 4.81 6.20 -9.09
C GLU A 30 4.91 7.55 -9.81
N ALA A 31 5.61 7.61 -10.95
CA ALA A 31 5.73 8.82 -11.77
C ALA A 31 4.37 9.32 -12.31
N TYR A 32 3.42 8.41 -12.44
CA TYR A 32 2.07 8.71 -12.93
C TYR A 32 1.06 8.99 -11.82
N LYS A 33 1.47 8.93 -10.57
CA LYS A 33 0.64 9.32 -9.41
C LYS A 33 0.55 10.84 -9.31
N ASN A 34 -0.08 11.48 -10.28
CA ASN A 34 -0.11 12.92 -10.44
C ASN A 34 -1.48 13.44 -10.90
N TRP A 35 -1.60 14.77 -10.98
CA TRP A 35 -2.86 15.42 -11.34
C TRP A 35 -3.34 15.07 -12.76
N ALA A 36 -2.45 14.99 -13.72
CA ALA A 36 -2.81 14.69 -15.11
C ALA A 36 -3.40 13.29 -15.27
N THR A 37 -2.87 12.31 -14.52
CA THR A 37 -3.42 10.94 -14.51
C THR A 37 -4.73 10.87 -13.72
N LEU A 38 -4.82 11.57 -12.59
CA LEU A 38 -6.05 11.67 -11.81
C LEU A 38 -7.21 12.26 -12.64
N GLN A 39 -6.91 13.27 -13.46
CA GLN A 39 -7.91 13.89 -14.33
C GLN A 39 -8.55 12.90 -15.30
N GLN A 40 -7.83 11.89 -15.78
CA GLN A 40 -8.38 10.87 -16.68
C GLN A 40 -9.54 10.09 -16.02
N ILE A 41 -9.47 9.89 -14.68
CA ILE A 41 -10.55 9.25 -13.94
C ILE A 41 -11.81 10.14 -13.96
N PHE A 42 -11.65 11.44 -13.69
CA PHE A 42 -12.78 12.38 -13.72
C PHE A 42 -13.38 12.54 -15.12
N ASP A 43 -12.54 12.61 -16.14
CA ASP A 43 -12.98 12.73 -17.54
C ASP A 43 -13.84 11.53 -17.95
N ALA A 44 -13.43 10.31 -17.61
CA ALA A 44 -14.20 9.10 -17.89
C ALA A 44 -15.54 9.08 -17.11
N LEU A 45 -15.52 9.44 -15.85
CA LEU A 45 -16.74 9.50 -15.02
C LEU A 45 -17.75 10.48 -15.58
N LEU A 46 -17.31 11.65 -16.03
CA LEU A 46 -18.15 12.69 -16.60
C LEU A 46 -18.65 12.35 -17.99
N ALA A 47 -17.79 11.81 -18.85
CA ALA A 47 -18.15 11.39 -20.21
C ALA A 47 -19.27 10.33 -20.19
N GLU A 48 -19.18 9.38 -19.28
CA GLU A 48 -20.17 8.32 -19.09
C GLU A 48 -21.35 8.71 -18.19
N ARG A 49 -21.39 9.95 -17.73
CA ARG A 49 -22.47 10.50 -16.88
C ARG A 49 -22.70 9.69 -15.62
N HIS A 50 -21.64 9.25 -14.97
CA HIS A 50 -21.72 8.62 -13.66
C HIS A 50 -22.26 9.61 -12.61
N ASP A 51 -23.20 9.17 -11.80
CA ASP A 51 -23.86 10.00 -10.78
C ASP A 51 -23.23 9.77 -9.38
N ARG A 52 -23.80 10.39 -8.34
CA ARG A 52 -23.35 10.29 -6.97
C ARG A 52 -23.53 8.91 -6.32
N ARG A 53 -24.17 7.96 -6.98
CA ARG A 53 -24.36 6.58 -6.50
C ARG A 53 -23.31 5.64 -7.12
N THR A 54 -22.44 6.17 -7.94
CA THR A 54 -21.35 5.40 -8.53
C THR A 54 -20.37 4.94 -7.44
N THR A 55 -19.92 3.70 -7.54
CA THR A 55 -18.82 3.18 -6.74
C THR A 55 -17.59 3.03 -7.61
N LEU A 56 -16.46 3.58 -7.18
CA LEU A 56 -15.19 3.37 -7.85
C LEU A 56 -14.52 2.09 -7.34
N ILE A 57 -13.93 1.31 -8.23
CA ILE A 57 -13.18 0.10 -7.87
C ILE A 57 -11.71 0.31 -8.28
N ALA A 58 -10.81 0.27 -7.31
CA ALA A 58 -9.37 0.36 -7.53
C ALA A 58 -8.79 -1.05 -7.71
N LEU A 59 -8.52 -1.47 -8.94
CA LEU A 59 -7.85 -2.73 -9.26
C LEU A 59 -6.38 -2.46 -9.55
N GLY A 60 -5.48 -2.75 -8.61
CA GLY A 60 -4.05 -2.49 -8.78
C GLY A 60 -3.27 -2.36 -7.47
N GLY A 61 -2.03 -1.90 -7.56
CA GLY A 61 -1.19 -1.59 -6.42
C GLY A 61 -1.58 -0.28 -5.69
N GLY A 62 -0.73 0.16 -4.76
CA GLY A 62 -0.98 1.34 -3.92
C GLY A 62 -1.19 2.63 -4.71
N VAL A 63 -0.50 2.81 -5.85
CA VAL A 63 -0.68 3.99 -6.72
C VAL A 63 -2.11 4.10 -7.22
N ILE A 64 -2.69 2.99 -7.69
CA ILE A 64 -4.07 2.94 -8.17
C ILE A 64 -5.06 3.13 -7.00
N GLY A 65 -4.79 2.48 -5.86
CA GLY A 65 -5.60 2.64 -4.64
C GLY A 65 -5.70 4.10 -4.19
N ASP A 66 -4.56 4.76 -4.09
CA ASP A 66 -4.47 6.16 -3.63
C ASP A 66 -5.15 7.14 -4.59
N MET A 67 -4.89 7.01 -5.89
CA MET A 67 -5.53 7.88 -6.91
C MET A 67 -7.03 7.67 -6.98
N THR A 68 -7.48 6.41 -6.96
CA THR A 68 -8.93 6.09 -7.00
C THR A 68 -9.63 6.59 -5.75
N GLY A 69 -9.05 6.39 -4.57
CA GLY A 69 -9.62 6.87 -3.31
C GLY A 69 -9.68 8.40 -3.27
N PHE A 70 -8.66 9.10 -3.77
CA PHE A 70 -8.69 10.55 -3.86
C PHE A 70 -9.70 11.05 -4.90
N ALA A 71 -9.80 10.40 -6.06
CA ALA A 71 -10.85 10.69 -7.04
C ALA A 71 -12.24 10.50 -6.42
N ALA A 72 -12.45 9.41 -5.68
CA ALA A 72 -13.71 9.13 -5.01
C ALA A 72 -14.07 10.20 -3.98
N SER A 73 -13.11 10.69 -3.21
CA SER A 73 -13.30 11.74 -2.21
C SER A 73 -13.78 13.07 -2.82
N ALA A 74 -13.33 13.37 -4.04
CA ALA A 74 -13.57 14.65 -4.72
C ALA A 74 -14.76 14.59 -5.68
N TYR A 75 -15.00 13.46 -6.36
CA TYR A 75 -16.06 13.31 -7.35
C TYR A 75 -17.42 13.46 -6.69
N GLN A 76 -18.30 14.34 -7.24
CA GLN A 76 -19.64 14.62 -6.70
C GLN A 76 -19.69 14.93 -5.18
N ARG A 77 -18.58 15.40 -4.59
CA ARG A 77 -18.34 15.67 -3.16
C ARG A 77 -18.25 14.41 -2.30
N GLY A 78 -17.89 13.30 -2.91
CA GLY A 78 -17.69 12.00 -2.29
C GLY A 78 -18.61 10.94 -2.88
N VAL A 79 -17.98 9.88 -3.41
CA VAL A 79 -18.66 8.65 -3.85
C VAL A 79 -17.96 7.46 -3.20
N ASP A 80 -18.66 6.35 -3.08
CA ASP A 80 -18.08 5.14 -2.50
C ASP A 80 -16.93 4.59 -3.34
N PHE A 81 -15.93 3.95 -2.69
CA PHE A 81 -14.94 3.19 -3.41
C PHE A 81 -14.58 1.88 -2.69
N ILE A 82 -14.11 0.93 -3.48
CA ILE A 82 -13.65 -0.39 -3.08
C ILE A 82 -12.22 -0.57 -3.58
N GLN A 83 -11.35 -1.18 -2.78
CA GLN A 83 -10.01 -1.55 -3.21
C GLN A 83 -9.91 -3.05 -3.49
N VAL A 84 -9.26 -3.39 -4.60
CA VAL A 84 -8.82 -4.74 -4.97
C VAL A 84 -7.30 -4.70 -5.15
N PRO A 85 -6.54 -4.74 -4.03
CA PRO A 85 -5.09 -4.57 -4.05
C PRO A 85 -4.40 -5.80 -4.65
N THR A 86 -3.48 -5.59 -5.60
CA THR A 86 -2.80 -6.67 -6.35
C THR A 86 -1.32 -6.79 -6.04
N THR A 87 -0.74 -5.94 -5.20
CA THR A 87 0.63 -6.09 -4.71
C THR A 87 0.62 -6.43 -3.22
N LEU A 88 1.63 -7.16 -2.75
CA LEU A 88 1.74 -7.51 -1.33
C LEU A 88 1.78 -6.24 -0.45
N LEU A 89 2.54 -5.23 -0.87
CA LEU A 89 2.59 -3.93 -0.19
C LEU A 89 1.20 -3.29 -0.07
N SER A 90 0.41 -3.30 -1.13
CA SER A 90 -0.95 -2.74 -1.06
C SER A 90 -1.91 -3.57 -0.21
N GLN A 91 -1.75 -4.89 -0.19
CA GLN A 91 -2.56 -5.78 0.64
C GLN A 91 -2.31 -5.58 2.13
N VAL A 92 -1.05 -5.34 2.55
CA VAL A 92 -0.70 -5.24 3.97
C VAL A 92 -0.61 -3.82 4.49
N ASP A 93 -0.47 -2.83 3.61
CA ASP A 93 -0.21 -1.45 4.03
C ASP A 93 -1.14 -0.43 3.36
N SER A 94 -0.96 -0.06 2.10
CA SER A 94 -1.59 1.14 1.53
C SER A 94 -3.12 1.07 1.45
N SER A 95 -3.73 -0.11 1.40
CA SER A 95 -5.20 -0.27 1.40
C SER A 95 -5.86 -0.01 2.75
N VAL A 96 -5.09 0.09 3.84
CA VAL A 96 -5.60 0.29 5.22
C VAL A 96 -5.22 1.67 5.72
N GLY A 97 -6.19 2.41 6.24
CA GLY A 97 -5.95 3.69 6.92
C GLY A 97 -6.35 4.94 6.16
N GLY A 98 -6.96 4.78 4.96
CA GLY A 98 -7.65 5.86 4.24
C GLY A 98 -6.77 7.01 3.75
N LYS A 99 -5.44 6.91 3.79
CA LYS A 99 -4.57 7.89 3.17
C LYS A 99 -4.68 7.75 1.65
N THR A 100 -5.24 8.73 0.98
CA THR A 100 -5.39 8.76 -0.49
C THR A 100 -4.80 10.05 -1.04
N GLY A 101 -4.24 10.02 -2.24
CA GLY A 101 -3.64 11.23 -2.78
C GLY A 101 -2.76 11.03 -3.98
N ILE A 102 -2.14 12.13 -4.37
CA ILE A 102 -1.23 12.23 -5.52
C ILE A 102 0.04 12.99 -5.14
N ASN A 103 1.03 12.82 -5.98
CA ASN A 103 2.31 13.53 -5.88
C ASN A 103 2.23 14.93 -6.52
N HIS A 104 3.08 15.81 -6.02
CA HIS A 104 3.34 17.11 -6.60
C HIS A 104 4.84 17.23 -6.89
N PRO A 105 5.29 18.03 -7.88
CA PRO A 105 6.72 18.25 -8.10
C PRO A 105 7.51 18.69 -6.86
N ALA A 106 6.84 19.35 -5.89
CA ALA A 106 7.43 19.79 -4.64
C ALA A 106 7.46 18.72 -3.53
N GLY A 107 6.83 17.55 -3.72
CA GLY A 107 6.82 16.49 -2.71
C GLY A 107 5.85 15.34 -3.01
N LYS A 108 6.20 14.16 -2.48
CA LYS A 108 5.40 12.94 -2.59
C LYS A 108 4.18 13.02 -1.67
N ASN A 109 3.00 12.59 -2.17
CA ASN A 109 1.73 12.49 -1.43
C ASN A 109 1.24 13.82 -0.78
N MET A 110 1.61 14.96 -1.35
CA MET A 110 1.30 16.28 -0.77
C MET A 110 -0.15 16.73 -1.00
N ILE A 111 -0.87 16.08 -1.91
CA ILE A 111 -2.26 16.45 -2.24
C ILE A 111 -3.12 15.21 -2.08
N GLY A 112 -4.11 15.26 -1.19
CA GLY A 112 -4.95 14.10 -0.93
C GLY A 112 -6.02 14.34 0.13
N ALA A 113 -6.65 13.24 0.51
CA ALA A 113 -7.69 13.22 1.53
C ALA A 113 -7.59 11.95 2.39
N PHE A 114 -8.03 12.04 3.64
CA PHE A 114 -8.38 10.85 4.41
C PHE A 114 -9.76 10.37 3.95
N TYR A 115 -9.79 9.27 3.21
CA TYR A 115 -11.03 8.71 2.66
C TYR A 115 -11.00 7.19 2.73
N GLN A 116 -11.89 6.62 3.56
CA GLN A 116 -11.89 5.18 3.82
C GLN A 116 -12.63 4.43 2.71
N PRO A 117 -12.09 3.30 2.21
CA PRO A 117 -12.82 2.43 1.31
C PRO A 117 -14.01 1.76 2.03
N LYS A 118 -15.08 1.47 1.29
CA LYS A 118 -16.21 0.69 1.82
C LYS A 118 -15.85 -0.78 2.04
N ALA A 119 -14.95 -1.30 1.23
CA ALA A 119 -14.38 -2.64 1.35
C ALA A 119 -12.97 -2.69 0.75
N VAL A 120 -12.17 -3.61 1.26
CA VAL A 120 -10.91 -4.05 0.66
C VAL A 120 -11.03 -5.54 0.40
N ILE A 121 -10.95 -5.93 -0.87
CA ILE A 121 -11.05 -7.34 -1.30
C ILE A 121 -9.66 -7.81 -1.67
N ILE A 122 -9.08 -8.64 -0.81
CA ILE A 122 -7.72 -9.17 -0.97
C ILE A 122 -7.80 -10.58 -1.54
N ASP A 123 -7.35 -10.73 -2.78
CA ASP A 123 -7.14 -12.02 -3.41
C ASP A 123 -5.64 -12.32 -3.44
N THR A 124 -5.21 -13.30 -2.64
CA THR A 124 -3.81 -13.71 -2.56
C THR A 124 -3.30 -14.36 -3.84
N ASP A 125 -4.19 -14.86 -4.70
CA ASP A 125 -3.80 -15.41 -5.99
C ASP A 125 -3.20 -14.36 -6.93
N SER A 126 -3.55 -13.07 -6.75
CA SER A 126 -2.94 -11.96 -7.48
C SER A 126 -1.42 -11.86 -7.25
N LEU A 127 -0.91 -12.36 -6.13
CA LEU A 127 0.51 -12.35 -5.80
C LEU A 127 1.33 -13.35 -6.64
N LYS A 128 0.69 -14.35 -7.25
CA LYS A 128 1.38 -15.35 -8.11
C LYS A 128 2.01 -14.72 -9.36
N THR A 129 1.49 -13.58 -9.80
CA THR A 129 2.03 -12.82 -10.95
C THR A 129 2.92 -11.66 -10.52
N LEU A 130 3.10 -11.45 -9.21
CA LEU A 130 3.87 -10.33 -8.68
C LEU A 130 5.38 -10.62 -8.80
N PRO A 131 6.20 -9.69 -9.34
CA PRO A 131 7.64 -9.85 -9.38
C PRO A 131 8.25 -10.03 -7.99
N GLY A 132 9.28 -10.89 -7.85
CA GLY A 132 9.90 -11.19 -6.55
C GLY A 132 10.44 -9.94 -5.82
N ARG A 133 10.85 -8.92 -6.56
CA ARG A 133 11.27 -7.63 -6.00
C ARG A 133 10.12 -6.91 -5.28
N GLU A 134 8.92 -6.94 -5.85
CA GLU A 134 7.70 -6.39 -5.25
C GLU A 134 7.24 -7.21 -4.04
N VAL A 135 7.42 -8.54 -4.09
CA VAL A 135 7.19 -9.41 -2.92
C VAL A 135 8.10 -9.00 -1.77
N SER A 136 9.40 -8.82 -2.03
CA SER A 136 10.37 -8.37 -1.01
C SER A 136 10.01 -7.01 -0.43
N ALA A 137 9.54 -6.07 -1.25
CA ALA A 137 9.08 -4.77 -0.81
C ALA A 137 7.87 -4.87 0.15
N GLY A 138 6.92 -5.75 -0.14
CA GLY A 138 5.79 -6.02 0.75
C GLY A 138 6.21 -6.70 2.06
N LEU A 139 7.16 -7.64 2.00
CA LEU A 139 7.69 -8.32 3.18
C LEU A 139 8.39 -7.35 4.15
N ALA A 140 9.06 -6.32 3.65
CA ALA A 140 9.66 -5.29 4.51
C ALA A 140 8.61 -4.59 5.38
N GLU A 141 7.45 -4.25 4.82
CA GLU A 141 6.33 -3.66 5.57
C GLU A 141 5.70 -4.65 6.58
N ILE A 142 5.63 -5.94 6.24
CA ILE A 142 5.17 -6.98 7.17
C ILE A 142 6.12 -7.08 8.36
N ILE A 143 7.44 -7.12 8.12
CA ILE A 143 8.46 -7.15 9.17
C ILE A 143 8.35 -5.92 10.08
N LYS A 144 8.10 -4.76 9.52
CA LYS A 144 7.87 -3.52 10.27
C LYS A 144 6.81 -3.70 11.36
N TYR A 145 5.68 -4.35 11.07
CA TYR A 145 4.62 -4.57 12.07
C TYR A 145 5.09 -5.44 13.24
N GLY A 146 5.89 -6.47 12.96
CA GLY A 146 6.52 -7.27 14.00
C GLY A 146 7.45 -6.44 14.89
N LEU A 147 8.28 -5.59 14.28
CA LEU A 147 9.23 -4.74 15.00
C LEU A 147 8.56 -3.67 15.88
N ILE A 148 7.47 -3.07 15.42
CA ILE A 148 6.86 -1.93 16.13
C ILE A 148 5.77 -2.32 17.14
N ARG A 149 5.15 -3.51 17.02
CA ARG A 149 3.94 -3.79 17.77
C ARG A 149 3.80 -5.20 18.30
N ASP A 150 4.30 -6.21 17.61
CA ASP A 150 4.01 -7.62 17.94
C ASP A 150 5.27 -8.48 17.84
N GLU A 151 5.95 -8.67 18.98
CA GLU A 151 7.16 -9.49 19.06
C GLU A 151 6.89 -10.97 18.73
N ALA A 152 5.71 -11.50 19.07
CA ALA A 152 5.33 -12.86 18.72
C ALA A 152 5.13 -13.01 17.20
N PHE A 153 4.63 -11.96 16.54
CA PHE A 153 4.57 -11.91 15.09
C PHE A 153 5.97 -11.89 14.47
N LEU A 154 6.88 -11.09 15.01
CA LEU A 154 8.27 -11.08 14.55
C LEU A 154 8.90 -12.47 14.63
N GLY A 155 8.77 -13.16 15.76
CA GLY A 155 9.30 -14.53 15.93
C GLY A 155 8.65 -15.56 14.98
N TRP A 156 7.38 -15.39 14.66
CA TRP A 156 6.70 -16.20 13.64
C TRP A 156 7.21 -15.91 12.23
N LEU A 157 7.46 -14.63 11.89
CA LEU A 157 8.03 -14.22 10.60
C LEU A 157 9.44 -14.80 10.38
N GLU A 158 10.29 -14.77 11.41
CA GLU A 158 11.64 -15.37 11.36
C GLU A 158 11.59 -16.86 10.94
N GLN A 159 10.63 -17.61 11.49
CA GLN A 159 10.46 -19.04 11.20
C GLN A 159 9.79 -19.29 9.84
N SER A 160 8.95 -18.37 9.38
CA SER A 160 8.12 -18.52 8.17
C SER A 160 8.71 -17.88 6.92
N MET A 161 9.82 -17.16 7.02
CA MET A 161 10.35 -16.29 5.94
C MET A 161 10.60 -17.03 4.62
N VAL A 162 11.08 -18.28 4.68
CA VAL A 162 11.31 -19.07 3.46
C VAL A 162 10.01 -19.32 2.70
N GLY A 163 8.96 -19.74 3.41
CA GLY A 163 7.64 -19.99 2.80
C GLY A 163 6.97 -18.69 2.35
N LEU A 164 7.11 -17.60 3.09
CA LEU A 164 6.59 -16.28 2.71
C LEU A 164 7.21 -15.78 1.40
N ARG A 165 8.52 -15.92 1.23
CA ARG A 165 9.22 -15.58 -0.02
C ARG A 165 8.80 -16.46 -1.20
N GLN A 166 8.36 -17.69 -0.94
CA GLN A 166 7.82 -18.62 -1.94
C GLN A 166 6.32 -18.43 -2.18
N LEU A 167 5.69 -17.45 -1.51
CA LEU A 167 4.26 -17.17 -1.58
C LEU A 167 3.39 -18.36 -1.17
N ASP A 168 3.81 -19.12 -0.14
CA ASP A 168 2.93 -20.13 0.45
C ASP A 168 1.61 -19.47 0.88
N THR A 169 0.51 -19.94 0.32
CA THR A 169 -0.80 -19.27 0.46
C THR A 169 -1.23 -19.17 1.92
N THR A 170 -0.98 -20.19 2.73
CA THR A 170 -1.36 -20.20 4.16
C THR A 170 -0.56 -19.18 4.94
N LEU A 171 0.76 -19.17 4.74
CA LEU A 171 1.65 -18.24 5.45
C LEU A 171 1.41 -16.80 5.02
N VAL A 172 1.23 -16.55 3.72
CA VAL A 172 0.95 -15.21 3.19
C VAL A 172 -0.40 -14.69 3.70
N THR A 173 -1.43 -15.53 3.72
CA THR A 173 -2.75 -15.14 4.25
C THR A 173 -2.66 -14.75 5.73
N GLU A 174 -1.97 -15.53 6.55
CA GLU A 174 -1.74 -15.23 7.96
C GLU A 174 -0.96 -13.91 8.14
N ALA A 175 0.11 -13.71 7.37
CA ALA A 175 0.90 -12.48 7.41
C ALA A 175 0.07 -11.24 7.05
N ILE A 176 -0.78 -11.33 6.00
CA ILE A 176 -1.67 -10.24 5.59
C ILE A 176 -2.70 -9.95 6.69
N MET A 177 -3.37 -10.96 7.21
CA MET A 177 -4.37 -10.80 8.26
C MET A 177 -3.80 -10.10 9.50
N ARG A 178 -2.63 -10.55 9.99
CA ARG A 178 -1.98 -9.96 11.17
C ARG A 178 -1.51 -8.54 10.90
N SER A 179 -0.92 -8.27 9.74
CA SER A 179 -0.49 -6.93 9.33
C SER A 179 -1.66 -5.95 9.27
N CYS A 180 -2.75 -6.35 8.61
CA CYS A 180 -3.97 -5.53 8.53
C CYS A 180 -4.59 -5.28 9.91
N ALA A 181 -4.62 -6.29 10.79
CA ALA A 181 -5.15 -6.14 12.15
C ALA A 181 -4.32 -5.14 12.97
N ILE A 182 -2.99 -5.28 12.97
CA ILE A 182 -2.09 -4.36 13.66
C ILE A 182 -2.24 -2.94 13.12
N LYS A 183 -2.27 -2.77 11.80
CA LYS A 183 -2.43 -1.45 11.20
C LYS A 183 -3.79 -0.84 11.53
N ALA A 184 -4.86 -1.61 11.44
CA ALA A 184 -6.20 -1.15 11.76
C ALA A 184 -6.32 -0.68 13.21
N GLU A 185 -5.71 -1.40 14.17
CA GLU A 185 -5.64 -1.00 15.57
C GLU A 185 -4.94 0.34 15.75
N VAL A 186 -3.77 0.52 15.13
CA VAL A 186 -3.00 1.78 15.21
C VAL A 186 -3.77 2.94 14.57
N VAL A 187 -4.39 2.71 13.40
CA VAL A 187 -5.20 3.72 12.71
C VAL A 187 -6.45 4.08 13.51
N ALA A 188 -7.12 3.11 14.12
CA ALA A 188 -8.30 3.37 14.95
C ALA A 188 -7.97 4.23 16.19
N ALA A 189 -6.76 4.06 16.75
CA ALA A 189 -6.28 4.88 17.86
C ALA A 189 -5.86 6.29 17.43
N ASP A 190 -5.46 6.51 16.17
CA ASP A 190 -4.97 7.79 15.66
C ASP A 190 -5.16 7.90 14.14
N GLU A 191 -6.38 8.19 13.70
CA GLU A 191 -6.72 8.24 12.27
C GLU A 191 -5.91 9.28 11.49
N ARG A 192 -5.61 10.44 12.11
CA ARG A 192 -4.99 11.60 11.44
C ARG A 192 -3.50 11.77 11.68
N GLU A 193 -2.86 10.75 12.31
CA GLU A 193 -1.40 10.74 12.53
C GLU A 193 -0.90 11.90 13.43
N GLY A 194 -1.67 12.20 14.49
CA GLY A 194 -1.29 13.20 15.48
C GLY A 194 -0.38 12.68 16.60
N GLY A 195 -0.16 11.37 16.70
CA GLY A 195 0.55 10.76 17.83
C GLY A 195 1.00 9.32 17.56
N VAL A 196 0.28 8.32 18.09
CA VAL A 196 0.71 6.90 18.09
C VAL A 196 0.91 6.33 16.68
N ARG A 197 0.18 6.81 15.68
CA ARG A 197 0.33 6.35 14.28
C ARG A 197 1.74 6.61 13.73
N ALA A 198 2.52 7.51 14.32
CA ALA A 198 3.90 7.76 13.92
C ALA A 198 4.81 6.53 14.00
N ILE A 199 4.48 5.52 14.84
CA ILE A 199 5.24 4.26 14.91
C ILE A 199 5.27 3.52 13.56
N LEU A 200 4.24 3.68 12.72
CA LEU A 200 4.19 3.11 11.38
C LEU A 200 5.28 3.64 10.44
N ASN A 201 5.96 4.73 10.83
CA ASN A 201 7.02 5.36 10.06
C ASN A 201 8.43 4.85 10.44
N LEU A 202 8.56 3.73 11.17
CA LEU A 202 9.86 3.10 11.40
C LEU A 202 10.56 2.85 10.06
N GLY A 203 11.81 3.31 9.94
CA GLY A 203 12.59 3.23 8.70
C GLY A 203 12.28 4.30 7.65
N HIS A 204 11.14 4.96 7.71
CA HIS A 204 10.69 5.90 6.65
C HIS A 204 11.56 7.16 6.54
N THR A 205 12.11 7.68 7.62
CA THR A 205 13.00 8.86 7.57
C THR A 205 14.21 8.59 6.67
N PHE A 206 14.89 7.46 6.88
CA PHE A 206 16.01 7.06 6.04
C PHE A 206 15.55 6.58 4.66
N GLY A 207 14.45 5.81 4.60
CA GLY A 207 13.88 5.31 3.36
C GLY A 207 13.51 6.43 2.39
N HIS A 208 12.80 7.46 2.85
CA HIS A 208 12.46 8.61 2.02
C HIS A 208 13.70 9.40 1.56
N ALA A 209 14.75 9.49 2.39
CA ALA A 209 16.01 10.11 1.99
C ALA A 209 16.69 9.31 0.86
N ILE A 210 16.66 7.97 0.93
CA ILE A 210 17.16 7.08 -0.14
C ILE A 210 16.35 7.28 -1.43
N GLU A 211 15.01 7.24 -1.35
CA GLU A 211 14.14 7.45 -2.51
C GLU A 211 14.40 8.83 -3.17
N ALA A 212 14.48 9.88 -2.37
CA ALA A 212 14.71 11.24 -2.87
C ALA A 212 16.08 11.41 -3.54
N HIS A 213 17.14 10.85 -2.94
CA HIS A 213 18.50 10.98 -3.46
C HIS A 213 18.72 10.16 -4.74
N GLN A 214 18.16 8.94 -4.81
CA GLN A 214 18.33 8.04 -5.95
C GLN A 214 17.41 8.36 -7.13
N GLY A 215 16.40 9.18 -6.92
CA GLY A 215 15.30 9.44 -7.86
C GLY A 215 14.20 8.38 -7.73
N TYR A 216 12.95 8.85 -7.74
CA TYR A 216 11.77 7.99 -7.58
C TYR A 216 11.72 6.90 -8.66
N GLY A 217 11.40 5.66 -8.24
CA GLY A 217 11.26 4.49 -9.12
C GLY A 217 12.51 3.63 -9.30
N ARG A 218 13.69 4.05 -8.83
CA ARG A 218 14.88 3.18 -8.81
C ARG A 218 14.81 2.16 -7.68
N TRP A 219 14.48 2.61 -6.50
CA TRP A 219 14.16 1.78 -5.35
C TRP A 219 12.66 1.69 -5.19
N LEU A 220 12.15 0.50 -4.92
CA LEU A 220 10.77 0.35 -4.47
C LEU A 220 10.65 0.89 -3.05
N HIS A 221 9.47 1.40 -2.71
CA HIS A 221 9.22 1.97 -1.38
C HIS A 221 9.62 1.02 -0.25
N GLY A 222 9.16 -0.22 -0.28
CA GLY A 222 9.50 -1.22 0.75
C GLY A 222 10.98 -1.59 0.80
N GLU A 223 11.71 -1.54 -0.33
CA GLU A 223 13.17 -1.71 -0.32
C GLU A 223 13.86 -0.58 0.44
N ALA A 224 13.46 0.66 0.17
CA ALA A 224 14.02 1.83 0.83
C ALA A 224 13.66 1.84 2.33
N VAL A 225 12.43 1.47 2.68
CA VAL A 225 11.98 1.35 4.08
C VAL A 225 12.73 0.21 4.78
N GLY A 226 12.93 -0.95 4.14
CA GLY A 226 13.72 -2.06 4.68
C GLY A 226 15.14 -1.64 5.05
N ALA A 227 15.86 -1.01 4.11
CA ALA A 227 17.18 -0.45 4.38
C ALA A 227 17.12 0.62 5.49
N GLY A 228 16.09 1.46 5.47
CA GLY A 228 15.86 2.48 6.49
C GLY A 228 15.60 1.90 7.89
N MET A 229 14.93 0.76 7.99
CA MET A 229 14.73 0.07 9.28
C MET A 229 16.06 -0.43 9.85
N VAL A 230 16.93 -1.04 9.04
CA VAL A 230 18.28 -1.46 9.47
C VAL A 230 19.08 -0.25 9.99
N MET A 231 19.04 0.87 9.26
CA MET A 231 19.71 2.11 9.71
C MET A 231 19.12 2.66 11.02
N ALA A 232 17.80 2.59 11.19
CA ALA A 232 17.13 3.02 12.43
C ALA A 232 17.49 2.13 13.62
N LEU A 233 17.61 0.83 13.42
CA LEU A 233 18.05 -0.12 14.45
C LEU A 233 19.50 0.11 14.86
N ASP A 234 20.43 0.29 13.89
CA ASP A 234 21.83 0.63 14.16
C ASP A 234 21.95 1.93 14.96
N LEU A 235 21.20 2.96 14.58
CA LEU A 235 21.17 4.22 15.34
C LEU A 235 20.62 4.04 16.75
N SER A 236 19.56 3.24 16.90
CA SER A 236 18.93 2.99 18.21
C SER A 236 19.88 2.24 19.16
N GLU A 237 20.65 1.28 18.65
CA GLU A 237 21.71 0.62 19.42
C GLU A 237 22.80 1.60 19.87
N ARG A 238 23.32 2.42 18.96
CA ARG A 238 24.34 3.44 19.26
C ARG A 238 23.89 4.44 20.31
N LEU A 239 22.58 4.74 20.36
CA LEU A 239 21.98 5.62 21.36
C LEU A 239 21.66 4.88 22.67
N GLY A 240 21.88 3.57 22.75
CA GLY A 240 21.61 2.75 23.93
C GLY A 240 20.12 2.49 24.19
N TRP A 241 19.27 2.62 23.18
CA TRP A 241 17.82 2.40 23.29
C TRP A 241 17.44 0.93 23.12
N ILE A 242 18.22 0.16 22.37
CA ILE A 242 18.06 -1.28 22.18
C ILE A 242 19.41 -1.99 22.37
N SER A 243 19.37 -3.31 22.57
CA SER A 243 20.57 -4.13 22.67
C SER A 243 21.12 -4.51 21.27
N ASP A 244 22.41 -4.92 21.21
CA ASP A 244 23.01 -5.53 20.00
C ASP A 244 22.24 -6.79 19.55
N VAL A 245 21.65 -7.53 20.49
CA VAL A 245 20.81 -8.69 20.17
C VAL A 245 19.55 -8.28 19.43
N ASP A 246 18.86 -7.24 19.91
CA ASP A 246 17.63 -6.73 19.27
C ASP A 246 17.94 -6.16 17.88
N ARG A 247 19.05 -5.41 17.75
CA ARG A 247 19.50 -4.89 16.44
C ARG A 247 19.73 -6.03 15.44
N LYS A 248 20.51 -7.03 15.82
CA LYS A 248 20.82 -8.19 14.94
C LYS A 248 19.59 -9.00 14.57
N ARG A 249 18.59 -9.03 15.43
CA ARG A 249 17.34 -9.72 15.15
C ARG A 249 16.51 -9.00 14.08
N GLY A 250 16.65 -7.69 13.98
CA GLY A 250 15.93 -6.87 12.99
C GLY A 250 16.65 -6.66 11.66
N GLU A 251 17.92 -7.13 11.52
CA GLU A 251 18.69 -7.15 10.27
C GLU A 251 18.30 -8.36 9.38
#